data_26d7b991acef6d174c18779c2972cbbe
#
_entry.id   26d7b991acef6d174c18779c2972cbbe
#
_cell.length_a   1.000
_cell.length_b   1.000
_cell.length_c   1.000
_cell.angle_alpha   90.00
_cell.angle_beta   90.00
_cell.angle_gamma   90.00
#
_symmetry.space_group_name_H-M   'P 1'
#
loop_
_entity.id
_entity.type
_entity.pdbx_description
1 polymer ?
#
loop_
_entity_poly.entity_id
_entity_poly.type
_entity_poly.pdbx_seq_one_letter_code
_entity_poly.pdbx_strand_id
1 'polypeptide(L)'
;VEVIAAVLLGSKTVIADGIFDLFDLMLLLPMFILVPFLYKPVSENKPYGFSQIESLLVLLKYTVLLVVVINMIVSNIKILLNGGHTVDAFSVLMYESTLCFFCILMLLLLKHLSRSYSSLMIQSELYLWKVDVVSTLGISVAFLFQLLLANTELKFIIPYIDSSVAIVVSLFLLKEPVVQIFKTLRELVLFSPEKEIMDEIRIVVKEDIKTYNYSLDFLDVTQTGRKTWIEVYVKSKSDII
;
A
#
# COMPACT_ATOMS: atom_id res chain seq x y z
N VAL A 1 -10.99 -13.09 10.84
CA VAL A 1 -10.87 -14.56 10.67
C VAL A 1 -9.40 -14.94 10.73
N GLU A 2 -8.52 -14.26 9.98
CA GLU A 2 -7.08 -14.56 9.85
C GLU A 2 -6.33 -14.55 11.18
N VAL A 3 -6.48 -13.52 12.00
CA VAL A 3 -5.83 -13.44 13.32
C VAL A 3 -6.23 -14.60 14.24
N ILE A 4 -7.50 -15.03 14.20
CA ILE A 4 -7.97 -16.18 14.99
C ILE A 4 -7.32 -17.47 14.48
N ALA A 5 -7.30 -17.66 13.16
CA ALA A 5 -6.64 -18.79 12.53
C ALA A 5 -5.12 -18.79 12.83
N ALA A 6 -4.48 -17.62 12.74
CA ALA A 6 -3.06 -17.46 13.06
C ALA A 6 -2.71 -17.90 14.48
N VAL A 7 -3.53 -17.52 15.46
CA VAL A 7 -3.35 -17.92 16.87
C VAL A 7 -3.56 -19.42 17.05
N LEU A 8 -4.58 -20.01 16.40
CA LEU A 8 -4.88 -21.45 16.48
C LEU A 8 -3.80 -22.30 15.81
N LEU A 9 -3.26 -21.86 14.69
CA LEU A 9 -2.19 -22.55 13.97
C LEU A 9 -0.82 -22.35 14.62
N GLY A 10 -0.63 -21.31 15.42
CA GLY A 10 0.64 -20.95 16.05
C GLY A 10 1.75 -20.55 15.07
N SER A 11 1.44 -20.38 13.77
CA SER A 11 2.41 -20.01 12.75
C SER A 11 2.75 -18.53 12.82
N LYS A 12 4.06 -18.24 12.84
CA LYS A 12 4.56 -16.84 12.85
C LYS A 12 4.31 -16.15 11.52
N THR A 13 4.31 -16.90 10.44
CA THR A 13 4.01 -16.40 9.09
C THR A 13 2.55 -15.96 8.99
N VAL A 14 1.60 -16.80 9.41
CA VAL A 14 0.16 -16.49 9.38
C VAL A 14 -0.16 -15.35 10.35
N ILE A 15 0.51 -15.29 11.52
CA ILE A 15 0.39 -14.19 12.47
C ILE A 15 0.87 -12.88 11.82
N ALA A 16 1.98 -12.91 11.06
CA ALA A 16 2.53 -11.73 10.41
C ALA A 16 1.53 -11.15 9.40
N ASP A 17 1.03 -11.97 8.51
CA ASP A 17 0.07 -11.60 7.47
C ASP A 17 -1.23 -11.07 8.10
N GLY A 18 -1.86 -11.85 8.98
CA GLY A 18 -3.13 -11.49 9.61
C GLY A 18 -3.07 -10.27 10.54
N ILE A 19 -1.93 -9.97 11.18
CA ILE A 19 -1.77 -8.74 11.95
C ILE A 19 -1.66 -7.53 11.00
N PHE A 20 -0.91 -7.66 9.92
CA PHE A 20 -0.79 -6.59 8.92
C PHE A 20 -2.18 -6.23 8.37
N ASP A 21 -2.95 -7.20 7.93
CA ASP A 21 -4.29 -7.02 7.38
C ASP A 21 -5.28 -6.45 8.41
N LEU A 22 -5.20 -6.91 9.66
CA LEU A 22 -6.03 -6.35 10.74
C LEU A 22 -5.75 -4.87 10.96
N PHE A 23 -4.48 -4.46 11.03
CA PHE A 23 -4.11 -3.06 11.20
C PHE A 23 -4.50 -2.24 9.97
N ASP A 24 -4.31 -2.77 8.76
CA ASP A 24 -4.73 -2.10 7.53
C ASP A 24 -6.25 -1.83 7.55
N LEU A 25 -7.04 -2.85 7.88
CA LEU A 25 -8.50 -2.73 8.00
C LEU A 25 -8.92 -1.74 9.09
N MET A 26 -8.32 -1.80 10.28
CA MET A 26 -8.63 -0.86 11.37
C MET A 26 -8.33 0.59 10.99
N LEU A 27 -7.24 0.82 10.28
CA LEU A 27 -6.82 2.15 9.88
C LEU A 27 -7.61 2.69 8.67
N LEU A 28 -8.41 1.84 7.99
CA LEU A 28 -9.40 2.29 7.01
C LEU A 28 -10.63 2.96 7.65
N LEU A 29 -11.00 2.62 8.89
CA LEU A 29 -12.18 3.18 9.55
C LEU A 29 -12.17 4.72 9.65
N PRO A 30 -11.09 5.39 10.10
CA PRO A 30 -11.00 6.84 10.10
C PRO A 30 -11.17 7.46 8.70
N MET A 31 -10.70 6.76 7.65
CA MET A 31 -10.84 7.22 6.27
C MET A 31 -12.31 7.25 5.84
N PHE A 32 -13.11 6.24 6.20
CA PHE A 32 -14.57 6.24 5.92
C PHE A 32 -15.29 7.42 6.58
N ILE A 33 -14.89 7.78 7.82
CA ILE A 33 -15.45 8.93 8.53
C ILE A 33 -15.06 10.24 7.82
N LEU A 34 -13.87 10.30 7.21
CA LEU A 34 -13.39 11.48 6.52
C LEU A 34 -14.05 11.70 5.15
N VAL A 35 -14.50 10.64 4.47
CA VAL A 35 -15.06 10.70 3.11
C VAL A 35 -16.11 11.82 2.94
N PRO A 36 -17.13 12.00 3.82
CA PRO A 36 -18.11 13.08 3.67
C PRO A 36 -17.50 14.48 3.75
N PHE A 37 -16.37 14.65 4.43
CA PHE A 37 -15.67 15.94 4.57
C PHE A 37 -14.84 16.27 3.33
N LEU A 38 -14.31 15.27 2.63
CA LEU A 38 -13.51 15.47 1.42
C LEU A 38 -14.30 16.10 0.27
N TYR A 39 -15.62 15.91 0.25
CA TYR A 39 -16.51 16.48 -0.76
C TYR A 39 -17.00 17.89 -0.41
N LYS A 40 -16.68 18.41 0.79
CA LYS A 40 -17.04 19.79 1.13
C LYS A 40 -16.26 20.77 0.26
N PRO A 41 -16.90 21.85 -0.20
CA PRO A 41 -16.24 22.87 -1.00
C PRO A 41 -15.13 23.55 -0.18
N VAL A 42 -14.13 24.05 -0.87
CA VAL A 42 -13.10 24.90 -0.28
C VAL A 42 -13.73 26.21 0.22
N SER A 43 -13.18 26.79 1.27
CA SER A 43 -13.63 28.03 1.86
C SER A 43 -12.43 28.92 2.19
N GLU A 44 -12.66 30.22 2.38
CA GLU A 44 -11.59 31.18 2.75
C GLU A 44 -10.77 30.71 3.97
N ASN A 45 -11.42 30.07 4.96
CA ASN A 45 -10.74 29.53 6.14
C ASN A 45 -10.05 28.19 5.89
N LYS A 46 -10.32 27.51 4.77
CA LYS A 46 -9.77 26.21 4.38
C LYS A 46 -9.51 26.18 2.88
N PRO A 47 -8.47 26.89 2.40
CA PRO A 47 -8.22 27.05 0.97
C PRO A 47 -7.90 25.72 0.27
N TYR A 48 -7.30 24.76 0.98
CA TYR A 48 -7.03 23.40 0.47
C TYR A 48 -8.13 22.37 0.85
N GLY A 49 -9.19 22.82 1.53
CA GLY A 49 -10.26 21.96 2.03
C GLY A 49 -9.76 20.98 3.12
N PHE A 50 -10.16 19.71 3.01
CA PHE A 50 -9.77 18.65 3.94
C PHE A 50 -8.71 17.67 3.34
N SER A 51 -8.16 17.99 2.16
CA SER A 51 -7.24 17.09 1.45
C SER A 51 -5.97 16.81 2.25
N GLN A 52 -5.44 17.81 2.99
CA GLN A 52 -4.26 17.62 3.84
C GLN A 52 -4.53 16.67 5.03
N ILE A 53 -5.77 16.65 5.53
CA ILE A 53 -6.16 15.71 6.60
C ILE A 53 -6.19 14.27 6.06
N GLU A 54 -6.62 14.07 4.81
CA GLU A 54 -6.53 12.78 4.14
C GLU A 54 -5.07 12.29 4.08
N SER A 55 -4.16 13.12 3.59
CA SER A 55 -2.73 12.78 3.53
C SER A 55 -2.14 12.53 4.93
N LEU A 56 -2.55 13.29 5.95
CA LEU A 56 -2.10 13.06 7.33
C LEU A 56 -2.56 11.70 7.89
N LEU A 57 -3.82 11.31 7.64
CA LEU A 57 -4.33 10.01 8.06
C LEU A 57 -3.64 8.86 7.32
N VAL A 58 -3.36 9.03 6.03
CA VAL A 58 -2.58 8.06 5.24
C VAL A 58 -1.17 7.92 5.82
N LEU A 59 -0.51 9.03 6.13
CA LEU A 59 0.81 9.02 6.78
C LEU A 59 0.79 8.28 8.11
N LEU A 60 -0.21 8.56 8.96
CA LEU A 60 -0.38 7.88 10.24
C LEU A 60 -0.57 6.37 10.05
N LYS A 61 -1.46 5.97 9.13
CA LYS A 61 -1.73 4.57 8.78
C LYS A 61 -0.42 3.84 8.43
N TYR A 62 0.30 4.32 7.45
CA TYR A 62 1.51 3.64 6.99
C TYR A 62 2.66 3.71 7.98
N THR A 63 2.73 4.74 8.84
CA THR A 63 3.70 4.78 9.94
C THR A 63 3.42 3.69 10.97
N VAL A 64 2.16 3.46 11.34
CA VAL A 64 1.77 2.37 12.25
C VAL A 64 2.09 1.02 11.62
N LEU A 65 1.72 0.80 10.35
CA LEU A 65 2.03 -0.44 9.64
C LEU A 65 3.55 -0.69 9.55
N LEU A 66 4.34 0.34 9.29
CA LEU A 66 5.81 0.23 9.27
C LEU A 66 6.35 -0.27 10.62
N VAL A 67 5.88 0.31 11.73
CA VAL A 67 6.29 -0.11 13.08
C VAL A 67 5.89 -1.57 13.34
N VAL A 68 4.68 -1.97 12.95
CA VAL A 68 4.19 -3.35 13.07
C VAL A 68 5.12 -4.30 12.33
N VAL A 69 5.38 -4.05 11.04
CA VAL A 69 6.22 -4.92 10.21
C VAL A 69 7.67 -5.02 10.75
N ILE A 70 8.26 -3.91 11.19
CA ILE A 70 9.59 -3.93 11.80
C ILE A 70 9.61 -4.80 13.07
N ASN A 71 8.60 -4.65 13.95
CA ASN A 71 8.48 -5.49 15.14
C ASN A 71 8.35 -6.99 14.81
N MET A 72 7.62 -7.33 13.75
CA MET A 72 7.51 -8.71 13.27
C MET A 72 8.85 -9.26 12.82
N ILE A 73 9.61 -8.52 12.01
CA ILE A 73 10.95 -8.91 11.56
C ILE A 73 11.86 -9.16 12.78
N VAL A 74 11.92 -8.20 13.72
CA VAL A 74 12.77 -8.31 14.92
C VAL A 74 12.35 -9.51 15.79
N SER A 75 11.05 -9.74 15.96
CA SER A 75 10.52 -10.87 16.73
C SER A 75 10.91 -12.22 16.09
N ASN A 76 10.76 -12.35 14.77
CA ASN A 76 11.09 -13.59 14.07
C ASN A 76 12.60 -13.84 14.02
N ILE A 77 13.44 -12.79 13.91
CA ILE A 77 14.89 -12.94 14.04
C ILE A 77 15.26 -13.50 15.44
N LYS A 78 14.64 -12.97 16.51
CA LYS A 78 14.86 -13.51 17.86
C LYS A 78 14.48 -14.98 17.97
N ILE A 79 13.37 -15.40 17.36
CA ILE A 79 12.94 -16.81 17.35
C ILE A 79 13.97 -17.68 16.61
N LEU A 80 14.47 -17.24 15.45
CA LEU A 80 15.52 -17.96 14.73
C LEU A 80 16.78 -18.15 15.55
N LEU A 81 17.23 -17.11 16.25
CA LEU A 81 18.41 -17.17 17.11
C LEU A 81 18.23 -18.07 18.33
N ASN A 82 16.98 -18.28 18.78
CA ASN A 82 16.65 -19.13 19.92
C ASN A 82 16.31 -20.58 19.51
N GLY A 83 16.60 -21.01 18.29
CA GLY A 83 16.41 -22.40 17.85
C GLY A 83 15.19 -22.64 16.98
N GLY A 84 14.51 -21.59 16.56
CA GLY A 84 13.35 -21.68 15.66
C GLY A 84 12.03 -21.99 16.37
N HIS A 85 11.01 -22.28 15.59
CA HIS A 85 9.66 -22.63 16.05
C HIS A 85 9.06 -23.69 15.13
N THR A 86 8.47 -24.73 15.70
CA THR A 86 7.82 -25.80 14.92
C THR A 86 6.33 -25.55 14.87
N VAL A 87 5.76 -25.67 13.67
CA VAL A 87 4.32 -25.58 13.42
C VAL A 87 3.86 -26.82 12.66
N ASP A 88 2.56 -27.12 12.74
CA ASP A 88 1.98 -28.14 11.88
C ASP A 88 1.86 -27.59 10.44
N ALA A 89 2.85 -27.97 9.62
CA ALA A 89 2.94 -27.52 8.24
C ALA A 89 1.72 -27.90 7.39
N PHE A 90 1.06 -29.02 7.68
CA PHE A 90 -0.11 -29.46 6.95
C PHE A 90 -1.30 -28.51 7.20
N SER A 91 -1.57 -28.18 8.46
CA SER A 91 -2.65 -27.28 8.84
C SER A 91 -2.43 -25.87 8.28
N VAL A 92 -1.18 -25.37 8.31
CA VAL A 92 -0.85 -24.07 7.71
C VAL A 92 -1.03 -24.10 6.20
N LEU A 93 -0.54 -25.13 5.52
CA LEU A 93 -0.68 -25.29 4.07
C LEU A 93 -2.16 -25.34 3.64
N MET A 94 -2.99 -26.08 4.36
CA MET A 94 -4.43 -26.17 4.08
C MET A 94 -5.13 -24.81 4.25
N TYR A 95 -4.79 -24.09 5.31
CA TYR A 95 -5.32 -22.77 5.56
C TYR A 95 -4.90 -21.77 4.46
N GLU A 96 -3.61 -21.65 4.17
CA GLU A 96 -3.06 -20.73 3.17
C GLU A 96 -3.55 -21.06 1.75
N SER A 97 -3.65 -22.34 1.40
CA SER A 97 -4.20 -22.75 0.10
C SER A 97 -5.67 -22.38 -0.04
N THR A 98 -6.45 -22.49 1.05
CA THR A 98 -7.85 -22.08 1.07
C THR A 98 -7.96 -20.56 0.96
N LEU A 99 -7.16 -19.81 1.69
CA LEU A 99 -7.09 -18.35 1.61
C LEU A 99 -6.70 -17.88 0.21
N CYS A 100 -5.66 -18.48 -0.37
CA CYS A 100 -5.21 -18.21 -1.74
C CYS A 100 -6.33 -18.40 -2.77
N PHE A 101 -7.12 -19.48 -2.62
CA PHE A 101 -8.27 -19.73 -3.49
C PHE A 101 -9.28 -18.57 -3.43
N PHE A 102 -9.60 -18.08 -2.22
CA PHE A 102 -10.50 -16.93 -2.05
C PHE A 102 -9.89 -15.62 -2.58
N CYS A 103 -8.59 -15.38 -2.38
CA CYS A 103 -7.88 -14.23 -2.93
C CYS A 103 -7.91 -14.21 -4.47
N ILE A 104 -7.68 -15.37 -5.10
CA ILE A 104 -7.79 -15.52 -6.56
C ILE A 104 -9.22 -15.23 -7.03
N LEU A 105 -10.23 -15.76 -6.34
CA LEU A 105 -11.64 -15.53 -6.68
C LEU A 105 -11.97 -14.03 -6.61
N MET A 106 -11.54 -13.34 -5.54
CA MET A 106 -11.74 -11.89 -5.38
C MET A 106 -10.98 -11.10 -6.45
N LEU A 107 -9.75 -11.46 -6.76
CA LEU A 107 -8.98 -10.84 -7.83
C LEU A 107 -9.68 -10.96 -9.20
N LEU A 108 -10.22 -12.14 -9.52
CA LEU A 108 -10.97 -12.37 -10.76
C LEU A 108 -12.27 -11.56 -10.79
N LEU A 109 -13.00 -11.49 -9.67
CA LEU A 109 -14.21 -10.69 -9.53
C LEU A 109 -13.91 -9.20 -9.75
N LEU A 110 -12.90 -8.66 -9.06
CA LEU A 110 -12.48 -7.26 -9.22
C LEU A 110 -12.00 -6.96 -10.63
N LYS A 111 -11.25 -7.88 -11.25
CA LYS A 111 -10.81 -7.75 -12.63
C LYS A 111 -11.98 -7.74 -13.61
N HIS A 112 -13.03 -8.50 -13.33
CA HIS A 112 -14.27 -8.48 -14.13
C HIS A 112 -15.01 -7.15 -13.98
N LEU A 113 -15.18 -6.68 -12.73
CA LEU A 113 -15.84 -5.40 -12.45
C LEU A 113 -15.06 -4.20 -12.99
N SER A 114 -13.72 -4.24 -12.98
CA SER A 114 -12.87 -3.16 -13.48
C SER A 114 -12.99 -2.92 -14.98
N ARG A 115 -13.51 -3.89 -15.73
CA ARG A 115 -13.80 -3.72 -17.18
C ARG A 115 -14.95 -2.76 -17.43
N SER A 116 -15.90 -2.67 -16.50
CA SER A 116 -17.08 -1.80 -16.60
C SER A 116 -16.92 -0.47 -15.87
N TYR A 117 -16.04 -0.44 -14.86
CA TYR A 117 -15.83 0.72 -14.00
C TYR A 117 -14.32 0.97 -13.84
N SER A 118 -13.77 1.92 -14.61
CA SER A 118 -12.36 2.30 -14.42
C SER A 118 -12.26 3.46 -13.43
N SER A 119 -11.73 3.20 -12.25
CA SER A 119 -11.31 4.22 -11.30
C SER A 119 -9.93 3.90 -10.74
N LEU A 120 -9.18 4.92 -10.32
CA LEU A 120 -7.89 4.74 -9.68
C LEU A 120 -8.00 3.86 -8.43
N MET A 121 -9.12 3.96 -7.71
CA MET A 121 -9.39 3.15 -6.52
C MET A 121 -9.50 1.66 -6.87
N ILE A 122 -10.22 1.30 -7.95
CA ILE A 122 -10.34 -0.10 -8.39
C ILE A 122 -8.98 -0.63 -8.86
N GLN A 123 -8.15 0.20 -9.49
CA GLN A 123 -6.80 -0.20 -9.91
C GLN A 123 -5.88 -0.47 -8.72
N SER A 124 -5.94 0.37 -7.67
CA SER A 124 -5.17 0.15 -6.44
C SER A 124 -5.62 -1.13 -5.72
N GLU A 125 -6.92 -1.37 -5.60
CA GLU A 125 -7.45 -2.61 -5.02
C GLU A 125 -7.03 -3.84 -5.82
N LEU A 126 -7.09 -3.79 -7.15
CA LEU A 126 -6.58 -4.88 -8.01
C LEU A 126 -5.09 -5.17 -7.78
N TYR A 127 -4.30 -4.14 -7.52
CA TYR A 127 -2.88 -4.33 -7.19
C TYR A 127 -2.70 -5.02 -5.84
N LEU A 128 -3.42 -4.57 -4.80
CA LEU A 128 -3.35 -5.17 -3.47
C LEU A 128 -3.75 -6.66 -3.50
N TRP A 129 -4.88 -7.01 -4.12
CA TRP A 129 -5.30 -8.40 -4.26
C TRP A 129 -4.32 -9.27 -5.07
N LYS A 130 -3.57 -8.69 -6.02
CA LYS A 130 -2.47 -9.41 -6.68
C LYS A 130 -1.31 -9.69 -5.72
N VAL A 131 -0.99 -8.73 -4.87
CA VAL A 131 0.05 -8.88 -3.84
C VAL A 131 -0.34 -10.00 -2.88
N ASP A 132 -1.60 -10.02 -2.40
CA ASP A 132 -2.10 -11.06 -1.50
C ASP A 132 -2.06 -12.45 -2.13
N VAL A 133 -2.47 -12.59 -3.40
CA VAL A 133 -2.34 -13.87 -4.12
C VAL A 133 -0.90 -14.33 -4.21
N VAL A 134 0.05 -13.42 -4.49
CA VAL A 134 1.47 -13.77 -4.58
C VAL A 134 2.03 -14.15 -3.21
N SER A 135 1.64 -13.44 -2.15
CA SER A 135 2.06 -13.72 -0.77
C SER A 135 1.56 -15.08 -0.31
N THR A 136 0.25 -15.33 -0.38
CA THR A 136 -0.37 -16.60 0.05
C THR A 136 0.12 -17.81 -0.75
N LEU A 137 0.36 -17.64 -2.07
CA LEU A 137 1.00 -18.67 -2.89
C LEU A 137 2.43 -18.95 -2.43
N GLY A 138 3.22 -17.91 -2.16
CA GLY A 138 4.59 -18.04 -1.68
C GLY A 138 4.65 -18.79 -0.35
N ILE A 139 3.76 -18.46 0.58
CA ILE A 139 3.62 -19.12 1.88
C ILE A 139 3.22 -20.61 1.69
N SER A 140 2.20 -20.87 0.87
CA SER A 140 1.74 -22.24 0.57
C SER A 140 2.86 -23.10 0.00
N VAL A 141 3.64 -22.58 -0.96
CA VAL A 141 4.79 -23.29 -1.54
C VAL A 141 5.86 -23.56 -0.48
N ALA A 142 6.15 -22.61 0.41
CA ALA A 142 7.14 -22.79 1.46
C ALA A 142 6.74 -23.91 2.45
N PHE A 143 5.47 -23.96 2.86
CA PHE A 143 4.98 -25.02 3.76
C PHE A 143 4.80 -26.37 3.06
N LEU A 144 4.47 -26.38 1.76
CA LEU A 144 4.54 -27.61 0.97
C LEU A 144 5.97 -28.17 0.94
N PHE A 145 6.97 -27.30 0.74
CA PHE A 145 8.37 -27.68 0.77
C PHE A 145 8.78 -28.22 2.16
N GLN A 146 8.29 -27.62 3.24
CA GLN A 146 8.48 -28.12 4.61
C GLN A 146 7.96 -29.56 4.78
N LEU A 147 6.78 -29.88 4.24
CA LEU A 147 6.22 -31.23 4.29
C LEU A 147 7.10 -32.26 3.54
N LEU A 148 7.63 -31.86 2.38
CA LEU A 148 8.54 -32.73 1.61
C LEU A 148 9.85 -32.99 2.35
N LEU A 149 10.39 -32.01 3.07
CA LEU A 149 11.59 -32.13 3.88
C LEU A 149 11.40 -33.01 5.11
N ALA A 150 10.18 -33.19 5.61
CA ALA A 150 9.90 -33.96 6.82
C ALA A 150 10.41 -35.40 6.78
N ASN A 151 10.53 -36.00 5.59
CA ASN A 151 11.01 -37.36 5.36
C ASN A 151 12.46 -37.44 4.87
N THR A 152 13.22 -36.34 4.96
CA THR A 152 14.61 -36.26 4.49
C THR A 152 15.59 -36.10 5.65
N GLU A 153 16.88 -36.19 5.36
CA GLU A 153 17.99 -35.90 6.29
C GLU A 153 17.98 -34.43 6.77
N LEU A 154 17.26 -33.55 6.06
CA LEU A 154 17.23 -32.10 6.30
C LEU A 154 16.19 -31.66 7.36
N LYS A 155 15.68 -32.62 8.17
CA LYS A 155 14.71 -32.34 9.25
C LYS A 155 15.13 -31.25 10.22
N PHE A 156 16.44 -31.05 10.42
CA PHE A 156 16.97 -30.03 11.32
C PHE A 156 16.64 -28.59 10.88
N ILE A 157 16.27 -28.37 9.61
CA ILE A 157 15.90 -27.04 9.07
C ILE A 157 14.44 -26.70 9.39
N ILE A 158 13.57 -27.69 9.63
CA ILE A 158 12.13 -27.52 9.81
C ILE A 158 11.77 -26.44 10.84
N PRO A 159 12.38 -26.37 12.05
CA PRO A 159 12.04 -25.35 13.04
C PRO A 159 12.31 -23.91 12.59
N TYR A 160 13.14 -23.72 11.59
CA TYR A 160 13.54 -22.41 11.09
C TYR A 160 12.67 -21.91 9.93
N ILE A 161 11.92 -22.81 9.26
CA ILE A 161 11.18 -22.50 8.04
C ILE A 161 10.11 -21.44 8.30
N ASP A 162 9.23 -21.64 9.29
CA ASP A 162 8.13 -20.71 9.58
C ASP A 162 8.64 -19.29 9.86
N SER A 163 9.60 -19.14 10.76
CA SER A 163 10.17 -17.82 11.09
C SER A 163 10.95 -17.21 9.93
N SER A 164 11.60 -18.01 9.08
CA SER A 164 12.29 -17.52 7.89
C SER A 164 11.30 -17.01 6.84
N VAL A 165 10.23 -17.76 6.61
CA VAL A 165 9.15 -17.35 5.70
C VAL A 165 8.47 -16.09 6.23
N ALA A 166 8.18 -16.01 7.54
CA ALA A 166 7.63 -14.84 8.17
C ALA A 166 8.50 -13.57 7.95
N ILE A 167 9.84 -13.70 8.03
CA ILE A 167 10.76 -12.59 7.75
C ILE A 167 10.69 -12.19 6.27
N VAL A 168 10.71 -13.15 5.35
CA VAL A 168 10.64 -12.87 3.91
C VAL A 168 9.33 -12.17 3.55
N VAL A 169 8.20 -12.65 4.05
CA VAL A 169 6.88 -12.02 3.87
C VAL A 169 6.87 -10.61 4.46
N SER A 170 7.36 -10.45 5.71
CA SER A 170 7.44 -9.13 6.34
C SER A 170 8.33 -8.15 5.57
N LEU A 171 9.45 -8.60 5.00
CA LEU A 171 10.30 -7.76 4.14
C LEU A 171 9.59 -7.34 2.85
N PHE A 172 8.76 -8.23 2.28
CA PHE A 172 7.95 -7.93 1.13
C PHE A 172 6.87 -6.89 1.46
N LEU A 173 6.17 -7.06 2.61
CA LEU A 173 5.16 -6.13 3.12
C LEU A 173 5.75 -4.76 3.52
N LEU A 174 7.05 -4.68 3.85
CA LEU A 174 7.72 -3.44 4.23
C LEU A 174 7.75 -2.40 3.10
N LYS A 175 7.75 -2.84 1.84
CA LYS A 175 7.87 -1.96 0.67
C LYS A 175 6.73 -0.95 0.61
N GLU A 176 5.50 -1.39 0.80
CA GLU A 176 4.31 -0.54 0.66
C GLU A 176 4.29 0.62 1.66
N PRO A 177 4.41 0.40 2.99
CA PRO A 177 4.46 1.49 3.96
C PRO A 177 5.57 2.50 3.68
N VAL A 178 6.76 2.04 3.30
CA VAL A 178 7.88 2.94 3.01
C VAL A 178 7.58 3.85 1.82
N VAL A 179 7.10 3.29 0.72
CA VAL A 179 6.76 4.06 -0.49
C VAL A 179 5.66 5.07 -0.19
N GLN A 180 4.60 4.65 0.50
CA GLN A 180 3.46 5.51 0.81
C GLN A 180 3.81 6.63 1.80
N ILE A 181 4.66 6.38 2.79
CA ILE A 181 5.16 7.42 3.70
C ILE A 181 5.89 8.50 2.91
N PHE A 182 6.84 8.14 2.03
CA PHE A 182 7.57 9.11 1.23
C PHE A 182 6.66 9.90 0.29
N LYS A 183 5.71 9.22 -0.36
CA LYS A 183 4.74 9.86 -1.24
C LYS A 183 3.88 10.88 -0.47
N THR A 184 3.32 10.46 0.65
CA THR A 184 2.44 11.29 1.46
C THR A 184 3.17 12.46 2.12
N LEU A 185 4.43 12.27 2.54
CA LEU A 185 5.26 13.37 3.03
C LEU A 185 5.50 14.44 1.95
N ARG A 186 5.76 14.03 0.70
CA ARG A 186 5.89 14.97 -0.41
C ARG A 186 4.60 15.77 -0.64
N GLU A 187 3.43 15.12 -0.54
CA GLU A 187 2.13 15.79 -0.65
C GLU A 187 1.88 16.78 0.49
N LEU A 188 2.23 16.42 1.74
CA LEU A 188 2.06 17.29 2.91
C LEU A 188 2.96 18.52 2.88
N VAL A 189 4.18 18.37 2.35
CA VAL A 189 5.15 19.48 2.19
C VAL A 189 4.90 20.26 0.89
N LEU A 190 3.84 19.93 0.14
CA LEU A 190 3.45 20.60 -1.10
C LEU A 190 4.53 20.55 -2.19
N PHE A 191 5.28 19.47 -2.26
CA PHE A 191 6.19 19.28 -3.39
C PHE A 191 5.44 19.07 -4.69
N SER A 192 6.03 19.53 -5.77
CA SER A 192 5.51 19.29 -7.11
C SER A 192 5.34 17.80 -7.39
N PRO A 193 4.31 17.40 -8.15
CA PRO A 193 4.09 16.03 -8.57
C PRO A 193 5.25 15.50 -9.42
N GLU A 194 5.17 14.24 -9.85
CA GLU A 194 6.17 13.60 -10.69
C GLU A 194 6.38 14.37 -12.01
N LYS A 195 7.60 14.30 -12.54
CA LYS A 195 7.98 15.06 -13.75
C LYS A 195 7.04 14.81 -14.93
N GLU A 196 6.57 13.58 -15.10
CA GLU A 196 5.65 13.20 -16.17
C GLU A 196 4.35 14.02 -16.11
N ILE A 197 3.75 14.12 -14.93
CA ILE A 197 2.53 14.91 -14.71
C ILE A 197 2.81 16.41 -14.93
N MET A 198 3.95 16.89 -14.44
CA MET A 198 4.38 18.28 -14.63
C MET A 198 4.54 18.63 -16.11
N ASP A 199 5.12 17.73 -16.90
CA ASP A 199 5.35 17.93 -18.33
C ASP A 199 4.05 17.94 -19.11
N GLU A 200 3.10 17.05 -18.80
CA GLU A 200 1.75 17.03 -19.39
C GLU A 200 1.00 18.36 -19.10
N ILE A 201 0.97 18.80 -17.84
CA ILE A 201 0.33 20.05 -17.44
C ILE A 201 0.98 21.22 -18.17
N ARG A 202 2.31 21.23 -18.26
CA ARG A 202 3.06 22.30 -18.94
C ARG A 202 2.76 22.40 -20.43
N ILE A 203 2.54 21.26 -21.09
CA ILE A 203 2.17 21.24 -22.54
C ILE A 203 0.79 21.88 -22.71
N VAL A 204 -0.20 21.44 -21.93
CA VAL A 204 -1.57 21.97 -22.01
C VAL A 204 -1.61 23.46 -21.70
N VAL A 205 -0.97 23.90 -20.62
CA VAL A 205 -0.91 25.31 -20.22
C VAL A 205 -0.24 26.16 -21.28
N LYS A 206 0.85 25.70 -21.91
CA LYS A 206 1.52 26.44 -22.98
C LYS A 206 0.67 26.60 -24.23
N GLU A 207 -0.15 25.60 -24.56
CA GLU A 207 -1.05 25.67 -25.71
C GLU A 207 -2.16 26.68 -25.47
N ASP A 208 -2.77 26.67 -24.29
CA ASP A 208 -3.84 27.59 -23.92
C ASP A 208 -3.34 29.05 -23.89
N ILE A 209 -2.17 29.29 -23.28
CA ILE A 209 -1.61 30.65 -23.15
C ILE A 209 -1.25 31.30 -24.51
N LYS A 210 -0.85 30.49 -25.49
CA LYS A 210 -0.54 31.03 -26.84
C LYS A 210 -1.71 31.79 -27.47
N THR A 211 -2.93 31.40 -27.15
CA THR A 211 -4.16 31.98 -27.67
C THR A 211 -4.36 33.44 -27.17
N TYR A 212 -3.81 33.75 -26.00
CA TYR A 212 -4.06 35.03 -25.29
C TYR A 212 -2.87 36.03 -25.32
N ASN A 213 -1.88 35.81 -26.15
CA ASN A 213 -0.68 36.66 -26.26
C ASN A 213 0.13 36.84 -24.95
N TYR A 214 0.09 35.82 -24.09
CA TYR A 214 0.92 35.72 -22.88
C TYR A 214 2.08 34.73 -23.09
N SER A 215 3.10 34.86 -22.26
CA SER A 215 4.16 33.85 -22.12
C SER A 215 4.15 33.29 -20.72
N LEU A 216 4.36 31.97 -20.61
CA LEU A 216 4.51 31.30 -19.32
C LEU A 216 5.80 31.77 -18.64
N ASP A 217 5.68 32.31 -17.44
CA ASP A 217 6.81 32.68 -16.59
C ASP A 217 7.16 31.56 -15.65
N PHE A 218 6.20 31.14 -14.82
CA PHE A 218 6.36 30.11 -13.82
C PHE A 218 5.08 29.26 -13.73
N LEU A 219 5.25 27.99 -13.44
CA LEU A 219 4.16 27.05 -13.23
C LEU A 219 4.36 26.40 -11.85
N ASP A 220 3.46 26.69 -10.92
CA ASP A 220 3.40 26.03 -9.63
C ASP A 220 2.28 24.98 -9.66
N VAL A 221 2.67 23.74 -9.34
CA VAL A 221 1.73 22.61 -9.30
C VAL A 221 1.94 21.88 -7.99
N THR A 222 0.91 21.86 -7.16
CA THR A 222 0.91 21.14 -5.89
C THR A 222 -0.21 20.11 -5.87
N GLN A 223 0.10 18.92 -5.35
CA GLN A 223 -0.87 17.86 -5.19
C GLN A 223 -1.12 17.60 -3.71
N THR A 224 -2.39 17.63 -3.31
CA THR A 224 -2.82 17.32 -1.94
C THR A 224 -3.97 16.32 -1.99
N GLY A 225 -3.71 15.07 -1.62
CA GLY A 225 -4.68 13.98 -1.73
C GLY A 225 -5.20 13.84 -3.16
N ARG A 226 -6.51 14.01 -3.35
CA ARG A 226 -7.17 13.87 -4.67
C ARG A 226 -7.19 15.15 -5.51
N LYS A 227 -6.69 16.26 -4.97
CA LYS A 227 -6.75 17.57 -5.64
C LYS A 227 -5.38 17.98 -6.12
N THR A 228 -5.33 18.44 -7.37
CA THR A 228 -4.15 19.09 -7.95
C THR A 228 -4.47 20.57 -8.12
N TRP A 229 -3.62 21.41 -7.55
CA TRP A 229 -3.69 22.85 -7.64
C TRP A 229 -2.65 23.30 -8.64
N ILE A 230 -3.08 24.10 -9.61
CA ILE A 230 -2.22 24.59 -10.69
C ILE A 230 -2.29 26.12 -10.66
N GLU A 231 -1.17 26.75 -10.36
CA GLU A 231 -1.01 28.19 -10.43
C GLU A 231 -0.12 28.55 -11.60
N VAL A 232 -0.65 29.37 -12.50
CA VAL A 232 0.01 29.74 -13.75
C VAL A 232 0.41 31.18 -13.69
N TYR A 233 1.69 31.47 -13.64
CA TYR A 233 2.25 32.82 -13.69
C TYR A 233 2.59 33.19 -15.13
N VAL A 234 1.99 34.26 -15.64
CA VAL A 234 2.14 34.67 -17.03
C VAL A 234 2.72 36.07 -17.14
N LYS A 235 3.52 36.29 -18.17
CA LYS A 235 4.00 37.64 -18.57
C LYS A 235 3.27 38.10 -19.83
N SER A 236 2.79 39.34 -19.83
CA SER A 236 2.26 39.98 -21.06
C SER A 236 3.40 40.16 -22.05
N LYS A 237 3.15 39.88 -23.33
CA LYS A 237 4.07 40.16 -24.44
C LYS A 237 3.92 41.57 -24.97
N SER A 238 2.88 42.30 -24.56
CA SER A 238 2.74 43.69 -24.89
C SER A 238 3.54 44.54 -23.89
N ASP A 239 4.54 45.25 -24.36
CA ASP A 239 5.13 46.33 -23.62
C ASP A 239 4.00 47.34 -23.35
N ILE A 240 3.57 47.44 -22.11
CA ILE A 240 2.70 48.55 -21.68
C ILE A 240 3.63 49.74 -21.57
N ILE A 241 3.63 50.58 -22.64
CA ILE A 241 4.21 51.91 -22.62
C ILE A 241 3.32 52.81 -21.74
#